data_2e588ecce16d00f1ed69bfa92e04ba34
#
_entry.id   2e588ecce16d00f1ed69bfa92e04ba34
#
_cell.length_a   1.000
_cell.length_b   1.000
_cell.length_c   1.000
_cell.angle_alpha   90.00
_cell.angle_beta   90.00
_cell.angle_gamma   90.00
#
_symmetry.space_group_name_H-M   'P 1'
#
loop_
_entity.id
_entity.type
_entity.pdbx_description
1 polymer ?
#
loop_
_entity_poly.entity_id
_entity_poly.type
_entity_poly.pdbx_seq_one_letter_code
_entity_poly.pdbx_strand_id
1 'polypeptide(L)'
;MNIPIFDLKSKALIQNWDQTIEKQIKIKLVTTDHAEDNQFINFTGKLVNDTSRLVIEAQKGKNDLPGFLLKENILYSALPLEKELEPFLEALSLIDSRSNLLSKPIRQTLDKIDIPIRLKLYIALSCPHCPNVVRTVISLALHCSKINLHIIDGSLFPETSQKDAVMSAPCLILDDGFRWIGAVHT
;
A
#
# COMPACT_ATOMS: atom_id res chain seq x y z
N MET A 1 -24.43 -10.51 -12.43
CA MET A 1 -24.68 -9.79 -11.16
C MET A 1 -23.41 -9.06 -10.79
N ASN A 2 -23.47 -7.73 -10.71
CA ASN A 2 -22.31 -6.96 -10.21
C ASN A 2 -22.24 -7.20 -8.69
N ILE A 3 -21.35 -8.07 -8.26
CA ILE A 3 -21.01 -8.19 -6.83
C ILE A 3 -20.44 -6.84 -6.41
N PRO A 4 -20.99 -6.17 -5.38
CA PRO A 4 -20.45 -4.91 -4.93
C PRO A 4 -19.01 -5.14 -4.44
N ILE A 5 -18.06 -4.34 -4.92
CA ILE A 5 -16.65 -4.42 -4.49
C ILE A 5 -16.56 -4.17 -2.98
N PHE A 6 -17.41 -3.27 -2.44
CA PHE A 6 -17.47 -2.97 -1.03
C PHE A 6 -18.77 -3.51 -0.43
N ASP A 7 -18.66 -4.29 0.63
CA ASP A 7 -19.77 -4.65 1.50
C ASP A 7 -20.20 -3.45 2.39
N LEU A 8 -21.25 -3.61 3.16
CA LEU A 8 -21.77 -2.54 4.03
C LEU A 8 -20.74 -2.08 5.07
N LYS A 9 -19.94 -3.00 5.60
CA LYS A 9 -18.91 -2.69 6.59
C LYS A 9 -17.77 -1.87 5.97
N SER A 10 -17.30 -2.27 4.80
CA SER A 10 -16.27 -1.56 4.05
C SER A 10 -16.73 -0.15 3.66
N LYS A 11 -17.98 0.00 3.22
CA LYS A 11 -18.56 1.32 2.92
C LYS A 11 -18.62 2.22 4.15
N ALA A 12 -19.09 1.69 5.27
CA ALA A 12 -19.13 2.46 6.52
C ALA A 12 -17.72 2.89 6.96
N LEU A 13 -16.72 2.01 6.80
CA LEU A 13 -15.33 2.34 7.11
C LEU A 13 -14.80 3.47 6.21
N ILE A 14 -15.03 3.40 4.90
CA ILE A 14 -14.62 4.43 3.94
C ILE A 14 -15.29 5.76 4.26
N GLN A 15 -16.61 5.77 4.50
CA GLN A 15 -17.35 6.99 4.80
C GLN A 15 -16.92 7.63 6.12
N ASN A 16 -16.71 6.82 7.17
CA ASN A 16 -16.20 7.31 8.43
C ASN A 16 -14.80 7.91 8.28
N TRP A 17 -13.93 7.24 7.53
CA TRP A 17 -12.60 7.75 7.21
C TRP A 17 -12.68 9.09 6.45
N ASP A 18 -13.50 9.19 5.39
CA ASP A 18 -13.63 10.40 4.58
C ASP A 18 -14.07 11.61 5.42
N GLN A 19 -14.93 11.40 6.44
CA GLN A 19 -15.36 12.45 7.36
C GLN A 19 -14.22 12.97 8.25
N THR A 20 -13.18 12.18 8.51
CA THR A 20 -12.01 12.60 9.30
C THR A 20 -10.99 13.39 8.52
N ILE A 21 -11.10 13.38 7.19
CA ILE A 21 -10.12 14.03 6.31
C ILE A 21 -10.46 15.52 6.14
N GLU A 22 -9.55 16.39 6.56
CA GLU A 22 -9.74 17.84 6.46
C GLU A 22 -9.36 18.40 5.09
N LYS A 23 -8.34 17.83 4.44
CA LYS A 23 -7.80 18.29 3.16
C LYS A 23 -7.94 17.23 2.08
N GLN A 24 -7.99 17.68 0.84
CA GLN A 24 -8.00 16.76 -0.30
C GLN A 24 -6.69 15.97 -0.36
N ILE A 25 -6.80 14.65 -0.41
CA ILE A 25 -5.69 13.72 -0.59
C ILE A 25 -5.58 13.40 -2.08
N LYS A 26 -4.38 13.50 -2.63
CA LYS A 26 -4.10 13.17 -4.03
C LYS A 26 -3.09 12.04 -4.11
N ILE A 27 -3.47 10.98 -4.83
CA ILE A 27 -2.59 9.87 -5.17
C ILE A 27 -2.72 9.56 -6.67
N LYS A 28 -1.89 8.67 -7.17
CA LYS A 28 -1.95 8.24 -8.57
C LYS A 28 -2.31 6.77 -8.67
N LEU A 29 -3.15 6.43 -9.65
CA LEU A 29 -3.32 5.07 -10.14
C LEU A 29 -2.31 4.85 -11.26
N VAL A 30 -1.32 4.02 -11.02
CA VAL A 30 -0.38 3.56 -12.04
C VAL A 30 -1.03 2.42 -12.80
N THR A 31 -1.30 2.64 -14.08
CA THR A 31 -1.73 1.60 -15.01
C THR A 31 -0.54 1.14 -15.85
N THR A 32 -0.58 -0.11 -16.29
CA THR A 32 0.47 -0.75 -17.07
C THR A 32 -0.17 -1.40 -18.32
N ASP A 33 0.36 -2.49 -18.81
CA ASP A 33 -0.32 -3.35 -19.78
C ASP A 33 -0.65 -4.73 -19.15
N HIS A 34 -0.70 -4.79 -17.81
CA HIS A 34 -0.98 -5.99 -17.05
C HIS A 34 -2.48 -6.34 -17.09
N ALA A 35 -2.80 -7.62 -17.07
CA ALA A 35 -4.20 -8.11 -17.11
C ALA A 35 -5.05 -7.56 -15.95
N GLU A 36 -4.41 -7.30 -14.81
CA GLU A 36 -5.08 -6.83 -13.60
C GLU A 36 -5.39 -5.31 -13.58
N ASP A 37 -4.92 -4.53 -14.54
CA ASP A 37 -5.20 -3.08 -14.64
C ASP A 37 -6.68 -2.75 -14.46
N ASN A 38 -7.56 -3.54 -15.10
CA ASN A 38 -9.00 -3.32 -15.06
C ASN A 38 -9.58 -3.46 -13.64
N GLN A 39 -9.01 -4.32 -12.79
CA GLN A 39 -9.44 -4.45 -11.41
C GLN A 39 -9.12 -3.18 -10.61
N PHE A 40 -7.92 -2.62 -10.79
CA PHE A 40 -7.52 -1.37 -10.15
C PHE A 40 -8.36 -0.17 -10.63
N ILE A 41 -8.64 -0.09 -11.93
CA ILE A 41 -9.51 0.96 -12.51
C ILE A 41 -10.92 0.87 -11.91
N ASN A 42 -11.51 -0.33 -11.87
CA ASN A 42 -12.84 -0.55 -11.30
C ASN A 42 -12.90 -0.25 -9.81
N PHE A 43 -11.88 -0.66 -9.05
CA PHE A 43 -11.76 -0.35 -7.62
C PHE A 43 -11.67 1.16 -7.42
N THR A 44 -10.81 1.84 -8.17
CA THR A 44 -10.63 3.30 -8.11
C THR A 44 -11.95 4.05 -8.33
N GLY A 45 -12.68 3.69 -9.39
CA GLY A 45 -13.97 4.32 -9.70
C GLY A 45 -14.98 4.20 -8.55
N LYS A 46 -15.00 3.06 -7.86
CA LYS A 46 -15.90 2.86 -6.71
C LYS A 46 -15.41 3.58 -5.45
N LEU A 47 -14.11 3.55 -5.18
CA LEU A 47 -13.55 4.24 -4.01
C LEU A 47 -13.78 5.77 -4.12
N VAL A 48 -13.51 6.35 -5.28
CA VAL A 48 -13.73 7.80 -5.50
C VAL A 48 -15.21 8.17 -5.41
N ASN A 49 -16.13 7.30 -5.84
CA ASN A 49 -17.56 7.57 -5.70
C ASN A 49 -18.05 7.52 -4.24
N ASP A 50 -17.38 6.78 -3.38
CA ASP A 50 -17.72 6.65 -1.95
C ASP A 50 -16.95 7.65 -1.05
N THR A 51 -16.11 8.53 -1.65
CA THR A 51 -15.30 9.53 -0.94
C THR A 51 -15.46 10.92 -1.56
N SER A 52 -15.32 11.97 -0.76
CA SER A 52 -15.41 13.37 -1.21
C SER A 52 -14.04 14.07 -1.30
N ARG A 53 -13.04 13.54 -0.61
CA ARG A 53 -11.74 14.18 -0.43
C ARG A 53 -10.57 13.44 -1.05
N LEU A 54 -10.83 12.27 -1.63
CA LEU A 54 -9.81 11.49 -2.32
C LEU A 54 -9.86 11.74 -3.83
N VAL A 55 -8.73 12.14 -4.40
CA VAL A 55 -8.53 12.29 -5.85
C VAL A 55 -7.49 11.30 -6.30
N ILE A 56 -7.83 10.48 -7.28
CA ILE A 56 -6.94 9.49 -7.86
C ILE A 56 -6.77 9.80 -9.34
N GLU A 57 -5.56 10.22 -9.73
CA GLU A 57 -5.22 10.54 -11.11
C GLU A 57 -4.59 9.32 -11.78
N ALA A 58 -5.08 8.93 -12.96
CA ALA A 58 -4.49 7.84 -13.72
C ALA A 58 -3.18 8.29 -14.38
N GLN A 59 -2.15 7.45 -14.28
CA GLN A 59 -0.86 7.64 -14.91
C GLN A 59 -0.38 6.32 -15.52
N LYS A 60 -0.01 6.31 -16.80
CA LYS A 60 0.65 5.14 -17.38
C LYS A 60 2.07 5.03 -16.81
N GLY A 61 2.35 3.92 -16.15
CA GLY A 61 3.64 3.63 -15.52
C GLY A 61 4.57 2.84 -16.44
N LYS A 62 5.83 2.75 -16.02
CA LYS A 62 6.85 1.88 -16.60
C LYS A 62 7.07 0.62 -15.76
N ASN A 63 6.31 0.47 -14.68
CA ASN A 63 6.41 -0.67 -13.78
C ASN A 63 5.72 -1.89 -14.40
N ASP A 64 6.12 -3.08 -13.98
CA ASP A 64 5.53 -4.33 -14.45
C ASP A 64 4.12 -4.56 -13.86
N LEU A 65 3.83 -3.99 -12.68
CA LEU A 65 2.57 -4.16 -11.97
C LEU A 65 1.80 -2.84 -11.82
N PRO A 66 0.46 -2.87 -11.98
CA PRO A 66 -0.39 -1.75 -11.63
C PRO A 66 -0.43 -1.53 -10.11
N GLY A 67 -0.86 -0.34 -9.70
CA GLY A 67 -1.00 -0.06 -8.28
C GLY A 67 -1.26 1.40 -7.96
N PHE A 68 -1.44 1.69 -6.68
CA PHE A 68 -1.60 3.04 -6.16
C PHE A 68 -0.23 3.60 -5.77
N LEU A 69 0.21 4.65 -6.47
CA LEU A 69 1.39 5.41 -6.08
C LEU A 69 0.96 6.40 -4.99
N LEU A 70 1.17 6.01 -3.76
CA LEU A 70 0.80 6.80 -2.58
C LEU A 70 1.74 8.00 -2.41
N LYS A 71 3.01 7.79 -2.71
CA LYS A 71 4.07 8.80 -2.74
C LYS A 71 5.11 8.37 -3.77
N GLU A 72 6.01 9.25 -4.22
CA GLU A 72 6.99 8.94 -5.26
C GLU A 72 7.84 7.68 -4.97
N ASN A 73 7.98 7.32 -3.70
CA ASN A 73 8.74 6.16 -3.23
C ASN A 73 7.86 5.03 -2.67
N ILE A 74 6.52 5.09 -2.79
CA ILE A 74 5.60 4.09 -2.21
C ILE A 74 4.59 3.66 -3.26
N LEU A 75 4.75 2.45 -3.81
CA LEU A 75 3.81 1.80 -4.71
C LEU A 75 3.06 0.68 -3.98
N TYR A 76 1.74 0.69 -4.09
CA TYR A 76 0.85 -0.28 -3.47
C TYR A 76 0.13 -1.09 -4.57
N SER A 77 0.70 -2.24 -4.95
CA SER A 77 0.16 -3.17 -5.95
C SER A 77 -0.67 -4.27 -5.28
N ALA A 78 -1.72 -3.85 -4.63
CA ALA A 78 -2.77 -4.69 -4.05
C ALA A 78 -4.10 -3.95 -4.14
N LEU A 79 -5.21 -4.69 -4.22
CA LEU A 79 -6.53 -4.10 -4.03
C LEU A 79 -6.77 -4.00 -2.52
N PRO A 80 -6.93 -2.80 -1.95
CA PRO A 80 -7.13 -2.64 -0.50
C PRO A 80 -8.54 -3.06 -0.11
N LEU A 81 -8.74 -4.37 0.00
CA LEU A 81 -9.98 -5.02 0.38
C LEU A 81 -9.80 -5.79 1.70
N GLU A 82 -10.87 -6.27 2.26
CA GLU A 82 -10.88 -7.07 3.49
C GLU A 82 -10.06 -6.41 4.62
N LYS A 83 -9.01 -7.09 5.09
CA LYS A 83 -8.17 -6.63 6.20
C LYS A 83 -7.20 -5.52 5.80
N GLU A 84 -6.96 -5.32 4.51
CA GLU A 84 -6.04 -4.31 3.99
C GLU A 84 -6.70 -2.96 3.71
N LEU A 85 -8.04 -2.87 3.77
CA LEU A 85 -8.74 -1.60 3.56
C LEU A 85 -8.39 -0.57 4.62
N GLU A 86 -8.44 -0.94 5.89
CA GLU A 86 -8.15 -0.02 7.00
C GLU A 86 -6.69 0.50 6.97
N PRO A 87 -5.65 -0.37 6.86
CA PRO A 87 -4.26 0.11 6.72
C PRO A 87 -4.04 1.02 5.52
N PHE A 88 -4.72 0.76 4.42
CA PHE A 88 -4.63 1.62 3.23
C PHE A 88 -5.22 3.01 3.49
N LEU A 89 -6.42 3.10 4.09
CA LEU A 89 -7.05 4.39 4.43
C LEU A 89 -6.22 5.18 5.45
N GLU A 90 -5.64 4.49 6.45
CA GLU A 90 -4.71 5.09 7.40
C GLU A 90 -3.46 5.63 6.70
N ALA A 91 -2.89 4.86 5.75
CA ALA A 91 -1.75 5.31 4.96
C ALA A 91 -2.08 6.60 4.18
N LEU A 92 -3.27 6.69 3.57
CA LEU A 92 -3.73 7.89 2.89
C LEU A 92 -3.78 9.10 3.84
N SER A 93 -4.26 8.91 5.07
CA SER A 93 -4.29 9.98 6.08
C SER A 93 -2.89 10.48 6.46
N LEU A 94 -1.89 9.61 6.38
CA LEU A 94 -0.51 9.93 6.77
C LEU A 94 0.29 10.65 5.67
N ILE A 95 -0.12 10.55 4.40
CA ILE A 95 0.64 11.10 3.26
C ILE A 95 0.91 12.61 3.42
N ASP A 96 -0.10 13.37 3.82
CA ASP A 96 -0.02 14.82 4.00
C ASP A 96 0.08 15.25 5.46
N SER A 97 0.02 14.29 6.40
CA SER A 97 0.12 14.61 7.80
C SER A 97 1.58 14.82 8.20
N ARG A 98 1.83 15.83 9.03
CA ARG A 98 3.12 15.99 9.70
C ARG A 98 3.26 15.07 10.92
N SER A 99 2.24 14.26 11.22
CA SER A 99 2.27 13.33 12.33
C SER A 99 3.26 12.20 12.03
N ASN A 100 4.18 12.00 12.95
CA ASN A 100 5.18 10.97 12.82
C ASN A 100 4.87 9.86 13.84
N LEU A 101 4.41 8.71 13.35
CA LEU A 101 4.07 7.56 14.18
C LEU A 101 5.30 6.81 14.71
N LEU A 102 6.49 7.14 14.18
CA LEU A 102 7.72 6.45 14.56
C LEU A 102 8.34 7.05 15.83
N SER A 103 8.86 6.20 16.69
CA SER A 103 9.61 6.61 17.86
C SER A 103 10.89 7.39 17.48
N LYS A 104 11.36 8.26 18.37
CA LYS A 104 12.58 9.06 18.13
C LYS A 104 13.80 8.20 17.77
N PRO A 105 14.10 7.07 18.44
CA PRO A 105 15.23 6.22 18.08
C PRO A 105 15.13 5.65 16.66
N ILE A 106 13.94 5.21 16.23
CA ILE A 106 13.72 4.70 14.88
C ILE A 106 13.99 5.78 13.85
N ARG A 107 13.45 6.99 14.04
CA ARG A 107 13.70 8.12 13.13
C ARG A 107 15.19 8.43 13.00
N GLN A 108 15.90 8.51 14.11
CA GLN A 108 17.35 8.76 14.12
C GLN A 108 18.14 7.68 13.39
N THR A 109 17.64 6.44 13.36
CA THR A 109 18.24 5.34 12.60
C THR A 109 17.95 5.51 11.11
N LEU A 110 16.70 5.82 10.74
CA LEU A 110 16.31 6.05 9.36
C LEU A 110 17.01 7.26 8.74
N ASP A 111 17.27 8.31 9.52
CA ASP A 111 17.97 9.51 9.07
C ASP A 111 19.45 9.25 8.68
N LYS A 112 20.00 8.08 9.08
CA LYS A 112 21.34 7.64 8.68
C LYS A 112 21.37 6.91 7.34
N ILE A 113 20.21 6.59 6.75
CA ILE A 113 20.15 5.95 5.45
C ILE A 113 20.46 6.99 4.38
N ASP A 114 21.61 6.88 3.76
CA ASP A 114 22.12 7.80 2.75
C ASP A 114 22.01 7.29 1.31
N ILE A 115 21.86 5.98 1.13
CA ILE A 115 21.67 5.31 -0.16
C ILE A 115 20.23 4.86 -0.37
N PRO A 116 19.71 4.86 -1.61
CA PRO A 116 18.42 4.27 -1.91
C PRO A 116 18.41 2.76 -1.65
N ILE A 117 17.36 2.28 -1.00
CA ILE A 117 17.10 0.85 -0.78
C ILE A 117 15.75 0.47 -1.37
N ARG A 118 15.62 -0.78 -1.81
CA ARG A 118 14.36 -1.35 -2.30
C ARG A 118 13.77 -2.27 -1.25
N LEU A 119 12.54 -2.02 -0.88
CA LEU A 119 11.81 -2.80 0.08
C LEU A 119 10.53 -3.34 -0.57
N LYS A 120 10.44 -4.65 -0.75
CA LYS A 120 9.23 -5.32 -1.22
C LYS A 120 8.52 -5.98 -0.05
N LEU A 121 7.23 -5.71 0.11
CA LEU A 121 6.39 -6.41 1.07
C LEU A 121 5.33 -7.21 0.31
N TYR A 122 5.38 -8.53 0.41
CA TYR A 122 4.33 -9.42 -0.07
C TYR A 122 3.27 -9.62 1.00
N ILE A 123 2.02 -9.39 0.63
CA ILE A 123 0.84 -9.54 1.49
C ILE A 123 -0.16 -10.52 0.87
N ALA A 124 -1.15 -10.92 1.65
CA ALA A 124 -2.37 -11.57 1.19
C ALA A 124 -3.56 -10.96 1.95
N LEU A 125 -4.68 -10.71 1.28
CA LEU A 125 -5.84 -10.02 1.84
C LEU A 125 -6.41 -10.72 3.09
N SER A 126 -6.38 -12.05 3.11
CA SER A 126 -6.86 -12.86 4.25
C SER A 126 -5.87 -12.95 5.43
N CYS A 127 -4.62 -12.49 5.24
CA CYS A 127 -3.56 -12.62 6.24
C CYS A 127 -3.85 -11.77 7.49
N PRO A 128 -3.85 -12.33 8.70
CA PRO A 128 -4.14 -11.56 9.92
C PRO A 128 -2.98 -10.67 10.39
N HIS A 129 -1.76 -10.93 9.92
CA HIS A 129 -0.55 -10.21 10.33
C HIS A 129 -0.13 -9.12 9.33
N CYS A 130 -0.57 -9.22 8.08
CA CYS A 130 -0.19 -8.28 7.02
C CYS A 130 -0.56 -6.83 7.34
N PRO A 131 -1.75 -6.49 7.87
CA PRO A 131 -2.13 -5.11 8.19
C PRO A 131 -1.11 -4.38 9.06
N ASN A 132 -0.59 -5.02 10.10
CA ASN A 132 0.38 -4.39 11.01
C ASN A 132 1.74 -4.17 10.34
N VAL A 133 2.17 -5.12 9.51
CA VAL A 133 3.43 -4.97 8.75
C VAL A 133 3.29 -3.86 7.72
N VAL A 134 2.15 -3.76 7.02
CA VAL A 134 1.85 -2.68 6.08
C VAL A 134 1.94 -1.31 6.77
N ARG A 135 1.28 -1.12 7.92
CA ARG A 135 1.36 0.13 8.71
C ARG A 135 2.79 0.49 9.06
N THR A 136 3.56 -0.50 9.51
CA THR A 136 4.96 -0.30 9.88
C THR A 136 5.80 0.16 8.71
N VAL A 137 5.83 -0.60 7.60
CA VAL A 137 6.72 -0.28 6.48
C VAL A 137 6.32 1.00 5.74
N ILE A 138 5.02 1.31 5.66
CA ILE A 138 4.55 2.59 5.11
C ILE A 138 5.06 3.74 5.97
N SER A 139 4.97 3.64 7.31
CA SER A 139 5.47 4.67 8.21
C SER A 139 6.98 4.89 8.06
N LEU A 140 7.76 3.81 7.86
CA LEU A 140 9.20 3.91 7.57
C LEU A 140 9.46 4.64 6.25
N ALA A 141 8.76 4.25 5.16
CA ALA A 141 8.93 4.84 3.84
C ALA A 141 8.42 6.29 3.75
N LEU A 142 7.38 6.65 4.50
CA LEU A 142 6.89 8.02 4.59
C LEU A 142 7.91 8.94 5.29
N HIS A 143 8.64 8.41 6.29
CA HIS A 143 9.69 9.15 6.97
C HIS A 143 10.97 9.25 6.15
N CYS A 144 11.42 8.16 5.54
CA CYS A 144 12.67 8.07 4.79
C CYS A 144 12.42 7.87 3.29
N SER A 145 12.56 8.93 2.50
CA SER A 145 12.37 8.89 1.04
C SER A 145 13.40 8.03 0.28
N LYS A 146 14.45 7.58 0.95
CA LYS A 146 15.41 6.61 0.39
C LYS A 146 14.87 5.18 0.37
N ILE A 147 13.81 4.89 1.12
CA ILE A 147 13.14 3.60 1.11
C ILE A 147 12.14 3.59 -0.05
N ASN A 148 12.46 2.89 -1.12
CA ASN A 148 11.54 2.62 -2.22
C ASN A 148 10.72 1.39 -1.88
N LEU A 149 9.50 1.61 -1.37
CA LEU A 149 8.59 0.57 -0.90
C LEU A 149 7.65 0.13 -2.02
N HIS A 150 7.58 -1.18 -2.25
CA HIS A 150 6.59 -1.82 -3.11
C HIS A 150 5.81 -2.86 -2.30
N ILE A 151 4.53 -2.62 -2.05
CA ILE A 151 3.62 -3.57 -1.41
C ILE A 151 2.92 -4.34 -2.53
N ILE A 152 2.92 -5.67 -2.47
CA ILE A 152 2.45 -6.56 -3.53
C ILE A 152 1.50 -7.59 -2.94
N ASP A 153 0.29 -7.71 -3.47
CA ASP A 153 -0.56 -8.86 -3.16
C ASP A 153 -0.05 -10.09 -3.92
N GLY A 154 0.54 -11.02 -3.17
CA GLY A 154 1.12 -12.22 -3.74
C GLY A 154 0.10 -13.18 -4.37
N SER A 155 -1.17 -13.07 -3.98
CA SER A 155 -2.26 -13.86 -4.57
C SER A 155 -2.77 -13.26 -5.89
N LEU A 156 -2.75 -11.92 -5.97
CA LEU A 156 -3.13 -11.20 -7.19
C LEU A 156 -2.03 -11.29 -8.26
N PHE A 157 -0.75 -11.33 -7.81
CA PHE A 157 0.43 -11.39 -8.69
C PHE A 157 1.28 -12.64 -8.40
N PRO A 158 0.75 -13.85 -8.68
CA PRO A 158 1.43 -15.11 -8.34
C PRO A 158 2.75 -15.31 -9.08
N GLU A 159 2.85 -14.83 -10.33
CA GLU A 159 4.09 -14.93 -11.11
C GLU A 159 5.23 -14.12 -10.46
N THR A 160 4.91 -12.92 -9.95
CA THR A 160 5.89 -12.08 -9.25
C THR A 160 6.30 -12.71 -7.93
N SER A 161 5.36 -13.30 -7.18
CA SER A 161 5.64 -14.06 -5.96
C SER A 161 6.54 -15.26 -6.21
N GLN A 162 6.26 -15.99 -7.29
CA GLN A 162 7.07 -17.15 -7.70
C GLN A 162 8.50 -16.73 -8.11
N LYS A 163 8.62 -15.66 -8.90
CA LYS A 163 9.92 -15.10 -9.31
C LYS A 163 10.77 -14.71 -8.11
N ASP A 164 10.16 -14.09 -7.10
CA ASP A 164 10.84 -13.70 -5.88
C ASP A 164 10.86 -14.82 -4.83
N ALA A 165 10.46 -16.05 -5.18
CA ALA A 165 10.42 -17.24 -4.32
C ALA A 165 9.70 -16.99 -2.97
N VAL A 166 8.55 -16.29 -3.00
CA VAL A 166 7.73 -16.01 -1.83
C VAL A 166 6.75 -17.14 -1.60
N MET A 167 6.79 -17.78 -0.43
CA MET A 167 5.99 -18.94 -0.06
C MET A 167 4.89 -18.62 0.96
N SER A 168 4.95 -17.46 1.59
CA SER A 168 3.98 -17.07 2.63
C SER A 168 3.95 -15.56 2.80
N ALA A 169 2.85 -15.04 3.37
CA ALA A 169 2.67 -13.62 3.70
C ALA A 169 2.47 -13.43 5.22
N PRO A 170 2.96 -12.33 5.81
CA PRO A 170 3.76 -11.31 5.15
C PRO A 170 5.21 -11.79 4.91
N CYS A 171 5.79 -11.37 3.76
CA CYS A 171 7.20 -11.57 3.44
C CYS A 171 7.82 -10.24 3.02
N LEU A 172 8.80 -9.78 3.77
CA LEU A 172 9.53 -8.56 3.51
C LEU A 172 10.87 -8.89 2.89
N ILE A 173 11.23 -8.24 1.78
CA ILE A 173 12.49 -8.45 1.04
C ILE A 173 13.20 -7.11 0.90
N LEU A 174 14.47 -7.07 1.34
CA LEU A 174 15.35 -5.93 1.20
C LEU A 174 16.37 -6.20 0.09
N ASP A 175 16.42 -5.33 -0.91
CA ASP A 175 17.38 -5.34 -2.03
C ASP A 175 17.59 -6.72 -2.69
N ASP A 176 16.47 -7.48 -2.81
CA ASP A 176 16.42 -8.83 -3.38
C ASP A 176 17.27 -9.89 -2.62
N GLY A 177 17.73 -9.56 -1.39
CA GLY A 177 18.59 -10.42 -0.58
C GLY A 177 17.99 -10.83 0.76
N PHE A 178 17.96 -9.92 1.71
CA PHE A 178 17.48 -10.22 3.05
C PHE A 178 15.97 -10.39 3.09
N ARG A 179 15.50 -11.40 3.82
CA ARG A 179 14.08 -11.75 3.93
C ARG A 179 13.65 -11.89 5.38
N TRP A 180 12.46 -11.38 5.66
CA TRP A 180 11.74 -11.62 6.91
C TRP A 180 10.36 -12.19 6.58
N ILE A 181 9.99 -13.25 7.26
CA ILE A 181 8.70 -13.91 7.12
C ILE A 181 7.97 -13.81 8.46
N GLY A 182 6.69 -13.41 8.41
CA GLY A 182 5.86 -13.21 9.59
C GLY A 182 5.87 -11.78 10.11
N ALA A 183 5.44 -11.61 11.37
CA ALA A 183 5.30 -10.29 11.97
C ALA A 183 6.66 -9.57 12.09
N VAL A 184 6.69 -8.29 11.71
CA VAL A 184 7.82 -7.39 11.98
C VAL A 184 7.50 -6.67 13.28
N HIS A 185 8.35 -6.86 14.30
CA HIS A 185 8.25 -6.15 15.56
C HIS A 185 9.22 -4.96 15.55
N THR A 186 8.70 -3.77 15.87
CA THR A 186 9.46 -2.52 16.02
C THR A 186 9.61 -2.15 17.48
#